data_98239b11fd111dd82932a8fd523f2cdf
#
_entry.id   98239b11fd111dd82932a8fd523f2cdf
#
_cell.length_a   1.000
_cell.length_b   1.000
_cell.length_c   1.000
_cell.angle_alpha   90.00
_cell.angle_beta   90.00
_cell.angle_gamma   90.00
#
_symmetry.space_group_name_H-M   'P 1'
#
loop_
_entity.id
_entity.type
_entity.pdbx_description
1 polymer ?
#
loop_
_entity_poly.entity_id
_entity_poly.type
_entity_poly.pdbx_seq_one_letter_code
_entity_poly.pdbx_strand_id
1 'polypeptide(L)'
;DPEEVSAAIEEGVTIQDRLRVVAFRGRGEKLDRICCAPTIPGPADTSGITWPVTDPAGAQREFSFDRVYVAIGQAAPLTGAPATGRLRVSRQGYLVTDARMRTSMTRILAAGDAVTGPASVVEAMSSGRNAARSVLQAVFKTSGVPEPVQRPEDRDYAPLPAGAAQLAREVMAVLQPEARRNTFLEVAKGLNEDQAAREAARCLQCGICSQCLQCASACAHIGAIT
;
A
#
# COMPACT_ATOMS: atom_id res chain seq x y z
N ASP A 1 -9.41 1.46 4.84
CA ASP A 1 -9.29 2.45 5.90
C ASP A 1 -10.68 2.84 6.41
N PRO A 2 -11.00 2.78 7.72
CA PRO A 2 -12.30 3.15 8.26
C PRO A 2 -12.70 4.60 8.00
N GLU A 3 -11.74 5.52 8.00
CA GLU A 3 -11.98 6.95 7.76
C GLU A 3 -12.42 7.19 6.31
N GLU A 4 -11.78 6.53 5.34
CA GLU A 4 -12.16 6.62 3.93
C GLU A 4 -13.55 6.03 3.67
N VAL A 5 -13.87 4.90 4.31
CA VAL A 5 -15.20 4.29 4.23
C VAL A 5 -16.28 5.23 4.79
N SER A 6 -16.02 5.83 5.95
CA SER A 6 -16.93 6.80 6.56
C SER A 6 -17.13 8.02 5.67
N ALA A 7 -16.06 8.59 5.13
CA ALA A 7 -16.13 9.73 4.22
C ALA A 7 -16.94 9.41 2.95
N ALA A 8 -16.77 8.22 2.37
CA ALA A 8 -17.53 7.79 1.21
C ALA A 8 -19.03 7.69 1.52
N ILE A 9 -19.38 7.14 2.67
CA ILE A 9 -20.79 7.03 3.11
C ILE A 9 -21.38 8.43 3.32
N GLU A 10 -20.67 9.35 3.96
CA GLU A 10 -21.10 10.75 4.12
C GLU A 10 -21.33 11.44 2.77
N GLU A 11 -20.55 11.13 1.76
CA GLU A 11 -20.73 11.61 0.40
C GLU A 11 -21.88 10.93 -0.35
N GLY A 12 -22.54 9.96 0.25
CA GLY A 12 -23.71 9.27 -0.30
C GLY A 12 -23.38 8.00 -1.08
N VAL A 13 -22.15 7.49 -0.97
CA VAL A 13 -21.79 6.19 -1.55
C VAL A 13 -22.47 5.07 -0.75
N THR A 14 -23.18 4.20 -1.44
CA THR A 14 -23.76 2.99 -0.83
C THR A 14 -22.74 1.85 -0.89
N ILE A 15 -22.33 1.36 0.27
CA ILE A 15 -21.43 0.21 0.38
C ILE A 15 -22.27 -1.03 0.68
N GLN A 16 -22.09 -2.06 -0.16
CA GLN A 16 -22.69 -3.37 0.06
C GLN A 16 -21.58 -4.42 0.15
N ASP A 17 -21.38 -4.93 1.34
CA ASP A 17 -20.42 -5.99 1.63
C ASP A 17 -20.99 -7.38 1.31
N ARG A 18 -20.13 -8.39 1.39
CA ARG A 18 -20.45 -9.81 1.20
C ARG A 18 -21.12 -10.12 -0.13
N LEU A 19 -20.79 -9.39 -1.17
CA LEU A 19 -21.24 -9.63 -2.53
C LEU A 19 -20.04 -9.86 -3.46
N ARG A 20 -20.18 -10.82 -4.35
CA ARG A 20 -19.26 -11.08 -5.45
C ARG A 20 -19.96 -10.85 -6.77
N VAL A 21 -19.40 -10.03 -7.63
CA VAL A 21 -19.88 -9.91 -9.01
C VAL A 21 -19.58 -11.23 -9.73
N VAL A 22 -20.61 -11.87 -10.27
CA VAL A 22 -20.52 -13.15 -10.97
C VAL A 22 -20.78 -13.01 -12.47
N ALA A 23 -21.47 -11.95 -12.90
CA ALA A 23 -21.68 -11.69 -14.33
C ALA A 23 -21.95 -10.21 -14.59
N PHE A 24 -21.54 -9.77 -15.76
CA PHE A 24 -21.95 -8.52 -16.38
C PHE A 24 -22.95 -8.83 -17.48
N ARG A 25 -24.04 -8.08 -17.56
CA ARG A 25 -25.08 -8.24 -18.58
C ARG A 25 -25.28 -6.93 -19.32
N GLY A 26 -25.52 -7.03 -20.63
CA GLY A 26 -25.72 -5.86 -21.46
C GLY A 26 -26.21 -6.25 -22.88
N ARG A 27 -26.41 -5.25 -23.70
CA ARG A 27 -26.74 -5.40 -25.11
C ARG A 27 -25.63 -4.77 -25.97
N GLY A 28 -24.96 -5.58 -26.78
CA GLY A 28 -23.78 -5.16 -27.49
C GLY A 28 -22.68 -4.71 -26.52
N GLU A 29 -22.13 -3.54 -26.73
CA GLU A 29 -21.08 -2.98 -25.87
C GLU A 29 -21.61 -2.18 -24.67
N LYS A 30 -22.93 -2.05 -24.51
CA LYS A 30 -23.55 -1.28 -23.43
C LYS A 30 -23.88 -2.18 -22.24
N LEU A 31 -23.30 -1.85 -21.09
CA LEU A 31 -23.67 -2.46 -19.82
C LEU A 31 -25.11 -2.06 -19.45
N ASP A 32 -25.86 -3.00 -18.90
CA ASP A 32 -27.23 -2.80 -18.42
C ASP A 32 -27.31 -3.14 -16.90
N ARG A 33 -26.70 -4.24 -16.51
CA ARG A 33 -26.72 -4.69 -15.12
C ARG A 33 -25.52 -5.55 -14.75
N ILE A 34 -25.30 -5.70 -13.44
CA ILE A 34 -24.41 -6.69 -12.86
C ILE A 34 -25.21 -7.71 -12.05
N CYS A 35 -24.77 -8.97 -12.08
CA CYS A 35 -25.29 -10.01 -11.23
C CYS A 35 -24.29 -10.26 -10.10
N CYS A 36 -24.78 -10.23 -8.86
CA CYS A 36 -23.97 -10.47 -7.67
C CYS A 36 -24.50 -11.68 -6.91
N ALA A 37 -23.58 -12.49 -6.41
CA ALA A 37 -23.90 -13.58 -5.49
C ALA A 37 -23.42 -13.22 -4.09
N PRO A 38 -24.18 -13.55 -3.03
CA PRO A 38 -23.71 -13.38 -1.67
C PRO A 38 -22.51 -14.26 -1.39
N THR A 39 -21.68 -13.83 -0.44
CA THR A 39 -20.48 -14.57 -0.03
C THR A 39 -20.49 -14.87 1.46
N ILE A 40 -19.88 -15.98 1.82
CA ILE A 40 -19.62 -16.42 3.18
C ILE A 40 -18.12 -16.62 3.39
N PRO A 41 -17.63 -16.61 4.63
CA PRO A 41 -16.25 -16.99 4.90
C PRO A 41 -15.96 -18.39 4.38
N GLY A 42 -14.91 -18.52 3.59
CA GLY A 42 -14.40 -19.82 3.13
C GLY A 42 -13.53 -20.49 4.19
N PRO A 43 -12.97 -21.68 3.88
CA PRO A 43 -12.00 -22.31 4.75
C PRO A 43 -10.76 -21.46 4.94
N ALA A 44 -10.19 -21.48 6.14
CA ALA A 44 -8.92 -20.82 6.42
C ALA A 44 -7.79 -21.43 5.56
N ASP A 45 -6.95 -20.59 5.00
CA ASP A 45 -5.73 -21.03 4.34
C ASP A 45 -4.64 -21.42 5.36
N THR A 46 -3.46 -21.77 4.87
CA THR A 46 -2.31 -22.17 5.71
C THR A 46 -1.80 -21.04 6.63
N SER A 47 -2.21 -19.80 6.38
CA SER A 47 -1.89 -18.61 7.18
C SER A 47 -3.02 -18.25 8.16
N GLY A 48 -4.10 -19.04 8.19
CA GLY A 48 -5.29 -18.79 9.01
C GLY A 48 -6.25 -17.73 8.43
N ILE A 49 -6.02 -17.29 7.20
CA ILE A 49 -6.86 -16.28 6.53
C ILE A 49 -8.01 -16.98 5.83
N THR A 50 -9.23 -16.50 6.07
CA THR A 50 -10.46 -16.97 5.41
C THR A 50 -10.78 -16.08 4.21
N TRP A 51 -10.79 -16.67 3.01
CA TRP A 51 -11.17 -15.96 1.81
C TRP A 51 -12.67 -16.12 1.54
N PRO A 52 -13.39 -15.09 1.10
CA PRO A 52 -14.82 -15.20 0.83
C PRO A 52 -15.08 -16.14 -0.34
N VAL A 53 -16.02 -17.07 -0.15
CA VAL A 53 -16.54 -17.95 -1.19
C VAL A 53 -18.00 -17.63 -1.46
N THR A 54 -18.49 -17.92 -2.65
CA THR A 54 -19.90 -17.74 -2.99
C THR A 54 -20.76 -18.64 -2.10
N ASP A 55 -21.80 -18.06 -1.51
CA ASP A 55 -22.78 -18.80 -0.75
C ASP A 55 -23.63 -19.66 -1.71
N PRO A 56 -23.58 -20.99 -1.61
CA PRO A 56 -24.35 -21.88 -2.51
C PRO A 56 -25.84 -21.82 -2.27
N ALA A 57 -26.28 -21.39 -1.09
CA ALA A 57 -27.69 -21.21 -0.73
C ALA A 57 -28.21 -19.78 -0.97
N GLY A 58 -27.33 -18.86 -1.28
CA GLY A 58 -27.64 -17.45 -1.42
C GLY A 58 -28.23 -17.10 -2.78
N ALA A 59 -29.36 -16.39 -2.78
CA ALA A 59 -29.97 -15.91 -4.01
C ALA A 59 -29.12 -14.80 -4.66
N GLN A 60 -28.93 -14.90 -5.96
CA GLN A 60 -28.27 -13.85 -6.74
C GLN A 60 -29.15 -12.59 -6.77
N ARG A 61 -28.48 -11.44 -6.80
CA ARG A 61 -29.10 -10.11 -6.91
C ARG A 61 -28.61 -9.44 -8.17
N GLU A 62 -29.50 -8.72 -8.82
CA GLU A 62 -29.15 -7.90 -9.98
C GLU A 62 -29.24 -6.42 -9.62
N PHE A 63 -28.27 -5.66 -10.13
CA PHE A 63 -28.23 -4.20 -9.97
C PHE A 63 -28.02 -3.57 -11.34
N SER A 64 -28.79 -2.53 -11.64
CA SER A 64 -28.64 -1.77 -12.89
C SER A 64 -27.70 -0.59 -12.69
N PHE A 65 -26.71 -0.48 -13.56
CA PHE A 65 -25.73 0.60 -13.56
C PHE A 65 -25.35 0.97 -14.98
N ASP A 66 -25.13 2.24 -15.24
CA ASP A 66 -24.63 2.74 -16.52
C ASP A 66 -23.14 2.44 -16.70
N ARG A 67 -22.39 2.35 -15.62
CA ARG A 67 -20.94 2.12 -15.60
C ARG A 67 -20.52 1.27 -14.41
N VAL A 68 -19.49 0.47 -14.58
CA VAL A 68 -18.88 -0.31 -13.51
C VAL A 68 -17.36 -0.12 -13.59
N TYR A 69 -16.77 0.19 -12.46
CA TYR A 69 -15.31 0.26 -12.30
C TYR A 69 -14.86 -0.94 -11.47
N VAL A 70 -13.91 -1.69 -11.98
CA VAL A 70 -13.36 -2.87 -11.30
C VAL A 70 -12.08 -2.45 -10.57
N ALA A 71 -12.11 -2.48 -9.24
CA ALA A 71 -11.00 -2.08 -8.37
C ALA A 71 -10.69 -3.16 -7.33
N ILE A 72 -10.53 -4.43 -7.78
CA ILE A 72 -10.34 -5.61 -6.93
C ILE A 72 -8.88 -6.00 -6.71
N GLY A 73 -7.97 -5.06 -6.93
CA GLY A 73 -6.53 -5.30 -6.89
C GLY A 73 -5.94 -5.63 -8.26
N GLN A 74 -4.64 -5.79 -8.27
CA GLN A 74 -3.87 -6.06 -9.48
C GLN A 74 -3.07 -7.35 -9.31
N ALA A 75 -2.84 -8.03 -10.41
CA ALA A 75 -1.89 -9.12 -10.51
C ALA A 75 -0.77 -8.68 -11.45
N ALA A 76 0.45 -9.13 -11.23
CA ALA A 76 1.56 -8.94 -12.14
C ALA A 76 1.65 -10.16 -13.09
N PRO A 77 1.02 -10.12 -14.28
CA PRO A 77 1.17 -11.20 -15.22
C PRO A 77 2.62 -11.20 -15.74
N LEU A 78 3.33 -12.30 -15.52
CA LEU A 78 4.69 -12.49 -16.04
C LEU A 78 4.65 -12.87 -17.54
N THR A 79 3.70 -12.31 -18.28
CA THR A 79 3.54 -12.55 -19.72
C THR A 79 4.70 -11.91 -20.49
N GLY A 80 5.38 -12.69 -21.29
CA GLY A 80 6.47 -12.22 -22.13
C GLY A 80 7.88 -12.32 -21.56
N ALA A 81 8.05 -12.77 -20.32
CA ALA A 81 9.37 -13.13 -19.83
C ALA A 81 9.86 -14.43 -20.51
N PRO A 82 10.98 -14.41 -21.26
CA PRO A 82 11.43 -15.54 -22.09
C PRO A 82 11.70 -16.83 -21.31
N ALA A 83 11.61 -16.81 -20.01
CA ALA A 83 12.05 -17.87 -19.12
C ALA A 83 11.02 -18.23 -18.04
N THR A 84 9.75 -17.83 -18.19
CA THR A 84 8.72 -18.03 -17.15
C THR A 84 8.58 -19.49 -16.70
N GLY A 85 8.79 -20.46 -17.57
CA GLY A 85 8.74 -21.89 -17.22
C GLY A 85 9.86 -22.37 -16.29
N ARG A 86 10.91 -21.58 -16.07
CA ARG A 86 12.06 -21.91 -15.18
C ARG A 86 12.11 -21.04 -13.94
N LEU A 87 11.36 -19.94 -13.89
CA LEU A 87 11.29 -19.08 -12.73
C LEU A 87 10.32 -19.68 -11.71
N ARG A 88 10.75 -19.73 -10.46
CA ARG A 88 9.85 -20.11 -9.37
C ARG A 88 8.89 -18.96 -9.10
N VAL A 89 7.60 -19.31 -9.05
CA VAL A 89 6.53 -18.38 -8.71
C VAL A 89 5.80 -18.86 -7.45
N SER A 90 5.29 -17.93 -6.68
CA SER A 90 4.42 -18.21 -5.53
C SER A 90 3.04 -18.70 -5.99
N ARG A 91 2.21 -19.14 -5.05
CA ARG A 91 0.81 -19.47 -5.35
C ARG A 91 0.01 -18.31 -5.94
N GLN A 92 0.39 -17.10 -5.56
CA GLN A 92 -0.24 -15.85 -6.03
C GLN A 92 0.31 -15.38 -7.39
N GLY A 93 1.28 -16.09 -7.98
CA GLY A 93 1.87 -15.76 -9.27
C GLY A 93 3.04 -14.78 -9.24
N TYR A 94 3.56 -14.44 -8.05
CA TYR A 94 4.73 -13.54 -7.90
C TYR A 94 6.05 -14.31 -7.96
N LEU A 95 7.10 -13.66 -8.42
CA LEU A 95 8.44 -14.25 -8.47
C LEU A 95 8.99 -14.50 -7.06
N VAL A 96 9.57 -15.69 -6.87
CA VAL A 96 10.24 -16.04 -5.61
C VAL A 96 11.71 -15.66 -5.72
N THR A 97 12.20 -14.85 -4.77
CA THR A 97 13.60 -14.43 -4.66
C THR A 97 14.20 -14.81 -3.32
N ASP A 98 15.53 -14.83 -3.27
CA ASP A 98 16.27 -14.88 -2.00
C ASP A 98 16.45 -13.46 -1.40
N ALA A 99 17.09 -13.37 -0.24
CA ALA A 99 17.36 -12.10 0.44
C ALA A 99 18.21 -11.12 -0.40
N ARG A 100 18.88 -11.60 -1.45
CA ARG A 100 19.66 -10.80 -2.40
C ARG A 100 18.91 -10.52 -3.68
N MET A 101 17.60 -10.65 -3.69
CA MET A 101 16.73 -10.42 -4.85
C MET A 101 17.03 -11.34 -6.06
N ARG A 102 17.75 -12.46 -5.85
CA ARG A 102 18.06 -13.42 -6.91
C ARG A 102 16.90 -14.40 -7.07
N THR A 103 16.53 -14.64 -8.31
CA THR A 103 15.51 -15.65 -8.67
C THR A 103 16.11 -17.06 -8.71
N SER A 104 15.28 -18.05 -9.04
CA SER A 104 15.75 -19.42 -9.31
C SER A 104 16.65 -19.55 -10.55
N MET A 105 16.74 -18.51 -11.36
CA MET A 105 17.60 -18.49 -12.55
C MET A 105 18.84 -17.62 -12.33
N THR A 106 19.98 -18.14 -12.75
CA THR A 106 21.25 -17.39 -12.74
C THR A 106 21.13 -16.12 -13.58
N ARG A 107 21.64 -14.98 -13.06
CA ARG A 107 21.65 -13.67 -13.70
C ARG A 107 20.29 -12.98 -13.82
N ILE A 108 19.23 -13.52 -13.23
CA ILE A 108 17.95 -12.87 -13.16
C ILE A 108 17.66 -12.49 -11.71
N LEU A 109 17.46 -11.21 -11.48
CA LEU A 109 16.99 -10.65 -10.23
C LEU A 109 15.57 -10.12 -10.43
N ALA A 110 14.81 -10.06 -9.38
CA ALA A 110 13.47 -9.48 -9.40
C ALA A 110 13.24 -8.64 -8.15
N ALA A 111 12.46 -7.58 -8.31
CA ALA A 111 12.17 -6.63 -7.22
C ALA A 111 10.80 -5.97 -7.44
N GLY A 112 10.32 -5.25 -6.42
CA GLY A 112 9.03 -4.56 -6.46
C GLY A 112 7.85 -5.50 -6.54
N ASP A 113 6.76 -5.01 -7.10
CA ASP A 113 5.47 -5.71 -7.15
C ASP A 113 5.51 -7.08 -7.84
N ALA A 114 6.50 -7.30 -8.70
CA ALA A 114 6.74 -8.62 -9.30
C ALA A 114 7.12 -9.70 -8.27
N VAL A 115 7.61 -9.30 -7.10
CA VAL A 115 8.04 -10.18 -5.99
C VAL A 115 7.05 -10.13 -4.83
N THR A 116 6.65 -8.93 -4.42
CA THR A 116 5.82 -8.70 -3.22
C THR A 116 4.33 -8.73 -3.51
N GLY A 117 3.91 -8.60 -4.76
CA GLY A 117 2.58 -8.15 -5.12
C GLY A 117 2.45 -6.63 -4.96
N PRO A 118 1.27 -6.07 -5.26
CA PRO A 118 1.00 -4.65 -5.10
C PRO A 118 1.34 -4.16 -3.69
N ALA A 119 2.27 -3.22 -3.61
CA ALA A 119 2.78 -2.66 -2.37
C ALA A 119 2.96 -1.15 -2.49
N SER A 120 3.53 -0.49 -1.48
CA SER A 120 3.79 0.93 -1.56
C SER A 120 4.95 1.27 -2.51
N VAL A 121 4.92 2.48 -3.07
CA VAL A 121 6.03 3.00 -3.89
C VAL A 121 7.36 2.93 -3.16
N VAL A 122 7.36 3.23 -1.86
CA VAL A 122 8.57 3.19 -1.02
C VAL A 122 9.14 1.78 -0.91
N GLU A 123 8.29 0.77 -0.75
CA GLU A 123 8.69 -0.65 -0.73
C GLU A 123 9.24 -1.09 -2.08
N ALA A 124 8.60 -0.71 -3.17
CA ALA A 124 9.08 -1.01 -4.51
C ALA A 124 10.46 -0.37 -4.77
N MET A 125 10.66 0.89 -4.37
CA MET A 125 11.95 1.59 -4.46
C MET A 125 13.03 0.92 -3.61
N SER A 126 12.70 0.56 -2.37
CA SER A 126 13.62 -0.16 -1.46
C SER A 126 14.05 -1.51 -2.04
N SER A 127 13.09 -2.27 -2.54
CA SER A 127 13.32 -3.56 -3.19
C SER A 127 14.22 -3.42 -4.43
N GLY A 128 13.95 -2.43 -5.30
CA GLY A 128 14.77 -2.13 -6.47
C GLY A 128 16.20 -1.74 -6.10
N ARG A 129 16.37 -0.92 -5.04
CA ARG A 129 17.70 -0.56 -4.52
C ARG A 129 18.48 -1.77 -4.03
N ASN A 130 17.82 -2.71 -3.36
CA ASN A 130 18.44 -3.95 -2.89
C ASN A 130 18.86 -4.85 -4.07
N ALA A 131 18.05 -4.92 -5.12
CA ALA A 131 18.40 -5.62 -6.33
C ALA A 131 19.63 -4.99 -7.00
N ALA A 132 19.68 -3.66 -7.15
CA ALA A 132 20.82 -2.95 -7.71
C ALA A 132 22.12 -3.19 -6.93
N ARG A 133 22.05 -3.18 -5.59
CA ARG A 133 23.19 -3.52 -4.73
C ARG A 133 23.69 -4.94 -4.98
N SER A 134 22.77 -5.89 -5.11
CA SER A 134 23.12 -7.28 -5.39
C SER A 134 23.82 -7.43 -6.75
N VAL A 135 23.41 -6.67 -7.76
CA VAL A 135 24.09 -6.61 -9.06
C VAL A 135 25.49 -6.03 -8.91
N LEU A 136 25.64 -4.90 -8.21
CA LEU A 136 26.93 -4.26 -8.00
C LEU A 136 27.93 -5.21 -7.29
N GLN A 137 27.47 -5.90 -6.25
CA GLN A 137 28.29 -6.89 -5.54
C GLN A 137 28.70 -8.06 -6.45
N ALA A 138 27.77 -8.56 -7.27
CA ALA A 138 28.02 -9.71 -8.13
C ALA A 138 28.95 -9.39 -9.32
N VAL A 139 28.77 -8.21 -9.94
CA VAL A 139 29.49 -7.83 -11.16
C VAL A 139 30.84 -7.17 -10.85
N PHE A 140 30.85 -6.23 -9.92
CA PHE A 140 32.04 -5.40 -9.66
C PHE A 140 32.84 -5.88 -8.46
N LYS A 141 32.39 -6.91 -7.74
CA LYS A 141 33.04 -7.43 -6.52
C LYS A 141 33.37 -6.32 -5.51
N THR A 142 32.56 -5.26 -5.52
CA THR A 142 32.76 -4.10 -4.65
C THR A 142 32.35 -4.46 -3.23
N SER A 143 33.34 -4.57 -2.35
CA SER A 143 33.15 -4.77 -0.90
C SER A 143 32.70 -3.50 -0.16
N GLY A 144 32.27 -2.47 -0.88
CA GLY A 144 31.98 -1.15 -0.31
C GLY A 144 30.57 -0.63 -0.54
N VAL A 145 29.62 -1.46 -0.99
CA VAL A 145 28.22 -1.01 -1.01
C VAL A 145 27.70 -1.06 0.43
N PRO A 146 27.33 0.09 1.03
CA PRO A 146 26.85 0.09 2.41
C PRO A 146 25.70 -0.89 2.57
N GLU A 147 25.81 -1.79 3.54
CA GLU A 147 24.69 -2.61 3.98
C GLU A 147 23.51 -1.68 4.28
N PRO A 148 22.25 -2.10 4.02
CA PRO A 148 21.11 -1.34 4.50
C PRO A 148 21.33 -1.14 6.00
N VAL A 149 21.25 0.10 6.43
CA VAL A 149 21.24 0.38 7.87
C VAL A 149 20.08 -0.41 8.44
N GLN A 150 20.38 -1.52 9.12
CA GLN A 150 19.37 -2.25 9.85
C GLN A 150 18.83 -1.26 10.87
N ARG A 151 17.53 -1.03 10.84
CA ARG A 151 16.89 -0.27 11.92
C ARG A 151 17.23 -1.01 13.21
N PRO A 152 17.78 -0.34 14.22
CA PRO A 152 17.89 -0.95 15.53
C PRO A 152 16.47 -1.36 15.93
N GLU A 153 16.21 -2.65 16.04
CA GLU A 153 14.88 -3.17 16.41
C GLU A 153 14.50 -2.78 17.83
N ASP A 154 15.51 -2.49 18.67
CA ASP A 154 15.33 -2.10 20.06
C ASP A 154 16.10 -0.80 20.34
N ARG A 155 15.41 0.34 20.22
CA ARG A 155 15.87 1.56 20.88
C ARG A 155 15.14 1.69 22.21
N ASP A 156 15.88 1.63 23.29
CA ASP A 156 15.41 2.14 24.58
C ASP A 156 15.19 3.65 24.45
N TYR A 157 13.94 4.03 24.23
CA TYR A 157 13.57 5.42 24.33
C TYR A 157 13.58 5.85 25.77
N ALA A 158 14.15 7.02 26.05
CA ALA A 158 14.04 7.59 27.38
C ALA A 158 12.55 7.63 27.79
N PRO A 159 12.21 7.23 29.02
CA PRO A 159 10.84 7.29 29.49
C PRO A 159 10.31 8.72 29.37
N LEU A 160 9.03 8.84 29.04
CA LEU A 160 8.38 10.15 28.99
C LEU A 160 8.56 10.87 30.34
N PRO A 161 8.84 12.19 30.34
CA PRO A 161 8.94 12.96 31.56
C PRO A 161 7.69 12.76 32.43
N ALA A 162 7.88 12.57 33.72
CA ALA A 162 6.76 12.48 34.65
C ALA A 162 5.94 13.78 34.55
N GLY A 163 4.63 13.65 34.26
CA GLY A 163 3.74 14.79 34.09
C GLY A 163 3.68 15.37 32.68
N ALA A 164 4.24 14.70 31.66
CA ALA A 164 4.04 15.09 30.27
C ALA A 164 2.54 15.17 29.97
N ALA A 165 2.06 16.34 29.57
CA ALA A 165 0.65 16.55 29.24
C ALA A 165 0.27 15.76 27.99
N GLN A 166 -0.80 14.98 28.08
CA GLN A 166 -1.41 14.36 26.91
C GLN A 166 -2.27 15.41 26.18
N LEU A 167 -1.70 16.03 25.17
CA LEU A 167 -2.42 16.97 24.32
C LEU A 167 -3.11 16.22 23.17
N ALA A 168 -4.37 16.54 22.92
CA ALA A 168 -5.08 15.99 21.77
C ALA A 168 -4.42 16.46 20.47
N ARG A 169 -4.54 15.61 19.42
CA ARG A 169 -4.09 15.97 18.08
C ARG A 169 -4.95 17.10 17.51
N GLU A 170 -4.33 18.05 16.83
CA GLU A 170 -5.06 19.05 16.06
C GLU A 170 -5.82 18.40 14.90
N VAL A 171 -7.05 18.83 14.71
CA VAL A 171 -7.91 18.31 13.65
C VAL A 171 -7.95 19.30 12.49
N MET A 172 -7.54 18.85 11.33
CA MET A 172 -7.63 19.65 10.10
C MET A 172 -9.10 19.90 9.73
N ALA A 173 -9.42 21.13 9.36
CA ALA A 173 -10.71 21.44 8.78
C ALA A 173 -10.86 20.72 7.44
N VAL A 174 -12.03 20.15 7.19
CA VAL A 174 -12.38 19.47 5.93
C VAL A 174 -13.56 20.16 5.27
N LEU A 175 -13.69 19.97 3.96
CA LEU A 175 -14.89 20.41 3.24
C LEU A 175 -16.11 19.62 3.73
N GLN A 176 -17.26 20.29 3.82
CA GLN A 176 -18.52 19.65 4.16
C GLN A 176 -18.93 18.64 3.07
N PRO A 177 -19.62 17.54 3.42
CA PRO A 177 -19.99 16.48 2.46
C PRO A 177 -20.70 16.99 1.21
N GLU A 178 -21.59 17.97 1.35
CA GLU A 178 -22.32 18.59 0.23
C GLU A 178 -21.38 19.28 -0.76
N ALA A 179 -20.36 19.95 -0.26
CA ALA A 179 -19.36 20.61 -1.09
C ALA A 179 -18.44 19.58 -1.77
N ARG A 180 -18.04 18.52 -1.06
CA ARG A 180 -17.19 17.45 -1.58
C ARG A 180 -17.79 16.75 -2.79
N ARG A 181 -19.10 16.49 -2.80
CA ARG A 181 -19.81 15.81 -3.89
C ARG A 181 -19.71 16.50 -5.24
N ASN A 182 -19.48 17.80 -5.25
CA ASN A 182 -19.54 18.63 -6.46
C ASN A 182 -18.21 19.26 -6.84
N THR A 183 -17.10 18.81 -6.26
CA THR A 183 -15.78 19.38 -6.52
C THR A 183 -14.69 18.32 -6.49
N PHE A 184 -13.60 18.59 -7.19
CA PHE A 184 -12.33 17.86 -7.09
C PHE A 184 -11.26 18.66 -6.33
N LEU A 185 -11.67 19.68 -5.59
CA LEU A 185 -10.74 20.41 -4.72
C LEU A 185 -10.29 19.51 -3.57
N GLU A 186 -9.13 19.83 -3.01
CA GLU A 186 -8.59 19.12 -1.84
C GLU A 186 -9.58 19.20 -0.68
N VAL A 187 -9.91 18.04 -0.13
CA VAL A 187 -10.92 17.92 0.95
C VAL A 187 -10.37 18.41 2.27
N ALA A 188 -9.13 18.06 2.62
CA ALA A 188 -8.46 18.50 3.82
C ALA A 188 -7.84 19.89 3.60
N LYS A 189 -8.25 20.86 4.41
CA LYS A 189 -7.79 22.26 4.26
C LYS A 189 -6.43 22.54 4.90
N GLY A 190 -5.80 21.53 5.49
CA GLY A 190 -4.55 21.67 6.22
C GLY A 190 -4.76 22.27 7.62
N LEU A 191 -3.65 22.54 8.29
CA LEU A 191 -3.60 23.26 9.56
C LEU A 191 -3.32 24.73 9.29
N ASN A 192 -3.95 25.61 10.04
CA ASN A 192 -3.53 27.01 10.08
C ASN A 192 -2.24 27.17 10.89
N GLU A 193 -1.64 28.36 10.89
CA GLU A 193 -0.35 28.61 11.52
C GLU A 193 -0.37 28.28 13.02
N ASP A 194 -1.41 28.72 13.75
CA ASP A 194 -1.55 28.43 15.18
C ASP A 194 -1.73 26.94 15.47
N GLN A 195 -2.52 26.24 14.65
CA GLN A 195 -2.70 24.79 14.75
C GLN A 195 -1.38 24.05 14.47
N ALA A 196 -0.67 24.47 13.44
CA ALA A 196 0.62 23.88 13.10
C ALA A 196 1.64 24.08 14.23
N ALA A 197 1.67 25.25 14.84
CA ALA A 197 2.53 25.53 15.99
C ALA A 197 2.18 24.67 17.21
N ARG A 198 0.88 24.53 17.52
CA ARG A 198 0.44 23.64 18.62
C ARG A 198 0.75 22.18 18.34
N GLU A 199 0.55 21.72 17.11
CA GLU A 199 0.87 20.33 16.73
C GLU A 199 2.38 20.07 16.77
N ALA A 200 3.20 21.03 16.35
CA ALA A 200 4.65 20.94 16.47
C ALA A 200 5.11 20.91 17.93
N ALA A 201 4.45 21.67 18.82
CA ALA A 201 4.76 21.68 20.25
C ALA A 201 4.47 20.33 20.95
N ARG A 202 3.58 19.51 20.39
CA ARG A 202 3.32 18.14 20.89
C ARG A 202 4.44 17.15 20.54
N CYS A 203 5.33 17.52 19.63
CA CYS A 203 6.33 16.59 19.10
C CYS A 203 7.30 16.17 20.20
N LEU A 204 7.32 14.88 20.52
CA LEU A 204 8.24 14.29 21.51
C LEU A 204 9.61 13.95 20.88
N GLN A 205 9.83 14.32 19.62
CA GLN A 205 11.06 14.02 18.88
C GLN A 205 11.41 12.51 18.89
N CYS A 206 10.41 11.65 19.00
CA CYS A 206 10.57 10.19 19.03
C CYS A 206 10.73 9.59 17.62
N GLY A 207 10.84 10.40 16.57
CA GLY A 207 11.10 9.94 15.22
C GLY A 207 12.43 9.19 15.14
N ILE A 208 12.43 8.07 14.44
CA ILE A 208 13.62 7.26 14.24
C ILE A 208 14.50 7.94 13.19
N CYS A 209 15.26 8.94 13.61
CA CYS A 209 16.40 9.39 12.84
C CYS A 209 17.58 8.49 13.21
N SER A 210 17.99 7.63 12.27
CA SER A 210 19.18 6.78 12.46
C SER A 210 20.50 7.56 12.36
N GLN A 211 20.42 8.89 12.22
CA GLN A 211 21.57 9.77 12.02
C GLN A 211 22.50 9.30 10.89
N CYS A 212 21.94 8.64 9.88
CA CYS A 212 22.70 8.15 8.73
C CYS A 212 23.14 9.26 7.78
N LEU A 213 22.74 10.50 8.04
CA LEU A 213 23.09 11.72 7.29
C LEU A 213 22.75 11.67 5.79
N GLN A 214 22.00 10.69 5.33
CA GLN A 214 21.64 10.58 3.90
C GLN A 214 20.76 11.75 3.43
N CYS A 215 19.85 12.22 4.28
CA CYS A 215 19.04 13.39 3.97
C CYS A 215 19.91 14.67 3.95
N ALA A 216 20.85 14.83 4.88
CA ALA A 216 21.77 15.94 4.89
C ALA A 216 22.68 15.91 3.65
N SER A 217 23.20 14.72 3.27
CA SER A 217 23.98 14.55 2.06
C SER A 217 23.17 14.82 0.78
N ALA A 218 21.93 14.39 0.71
CA ALA A 218 21.06 14.68 -0.43
C ALA A 218 20.71 16.16 -0.56
N CYS A 219 20.65 16.88 0.57
CA CYS A 219 20.38 18.32 0.63
C CYS A 219 21.65 19.19 0.71
N ALA A 220 22.85 18.61 0.59
CA ALA A 220 24.13 19.34 0.76
C ALA A 220 24.27 20.56 -0.17
N HIS A 221 23.63 20.52 -1.36
CA HIS A 221 23.66 21.64 -2.30
C HIS A 221 22.73 22.80 -1.93
N ILE A 222 21.73 22.55 -1.12
CA ILE A 222 20.73 23.56 -0.71
C ILE A 222 20.82 23.91 0.78
N GLY A 223 21.59 23.15 1.57
CA GLY A 223 21.79 23.43 2.99
C GLY A 223 20.51 23.40 3.83
N ALA A 224 19.47 22.74 3.35
CA ALA A 224 18.16 22.74 4.00
C ALA A 224 18.10 21.84 5.24
N ILE A 225 19.02 20.88 5.32
CA ILE A 225 19.12 19.93 6.44
C ILE A 225 20.58 19.91 6.90
N THR A 226 20.83 20.26 8.15
CA THR A 226 22.16 20.26 8.79
C THR A 226 22.24 19.18 9.86
#